data_405de1fda93fb80429903a2d2770f98d
#
_entry.id   405de1fda93fb80429903a2d2770f98d
#
_cell.length_a   1.000
_cell.length_b   1.000
_cell.length_c   1.000
_cell.angle_alpha   90.00
_cell.angle_beta   90.00
_cell.angle_gamma   90.00
#
_symmetry.space_group_name_H-M   'P 1'
#
loop_
_entity.id
_entity.type
_entity.pdbx_description
1 polymer ?
#
loop_
_entity_poly.entity_id
_entity_poly.type
_entity_poly.pdbx_seq_one_letter_code
_entity_poly.pdbx_strand_id
1 'polypeptide(L)' 'MHQHQWEYCQLSLYTSERNECTISFFNPTRTQRFTIQPEAWEQALAQLGLDRWEVVSAERGVFFFKRALPE' A
#
# COMPACT_ATOMS: atom_id res chain seq x y z
N MET A 1 23.70 -1.06 17.00
CA MET A 1 22.29 -1.44 17.17
C MET A 1 21.53 -1.08 15.90
N HIS A 2 20.97 -2.08 15.24
CA HIS A 2 20.26 -1.84 14.00
C HIS A 2 18.81 -1.50 14.29
N GLN A 3 18.38 -0.33 13.89
CA GLN A 3 16.97 0.02 13.90
C GLN A 3 16.39 -0.37 12.55
N HIS A 4 15.35 -1.17 12.57
CA HIS A 4 14.64 -1.47 11.35
C HIS A 4 13.95 -0.22 10.84
N GLN A 5 14.19 0.11 9.59
CA GLN A 5 13.43 1.13 8.91
C GLN A 5 12.32 0.45 8.14
N TRP A 6 11.18 1.09 8.12
CA TRP A 6 9.99 0.56 7.48
C TRP A 6 9.58 1.44 6.32
N GLU A 7 9.07 0.82 5.29
CA GLU A 7 8.31 1.53 4.28
C GLU A 7 6.84 1.17 4.43
N TYR A 8 5.98 2.03 3.95
CA TYR A 8 4.54 1.90 4.13
C TYR A 8 3.83 1.96 2.79
N CYS A 9 2.69 1.27 2.72
CA CYS A 9 1.84 1.28 1.54
C CYS A 9 0.41 1.48 1.98
N GLN A 10 -0.33 2.27 1.23
CA GLN A 10 -1.77 2.48 1.44
C GLN A 10 -2.50 2.10 0.16
N LEU A 11 -3.43 1.16 0.27
CA LEU A 11 -4.30 0.78 -0.83
C LEU A 11 -5.70 1.26 -0.49
N SER A 12 -6.23 2.20 -1.28
CA SER A 12 -7.56 2.76 -1.09
C SER A 12 -8.45 2.28 -2.22
N LEU A 13 -9.55 1.62 -1.86
CA LEU A 13 -10.48 1.08 -2.85
C LEU A 13 -11.35 2.16 -3.49
N TYR A 14 -11.61 3.24 -2.75
CA TYR A 14 -12.44 4.33 -3.25
C TYR A 14 -11.81 5.64 -2.87
N THR A 15 -11.78 6.58 -3.80
CA THR A 15 -11.56 7.97 -3.47
C THR A 15 -12.93 8.66 -3.45
N SER A 16 -13.04 9.74 -2.70
CA SER A 16 -14.33 10.33 -2.32
C SER A 16 -15.19 10.81 -3.47
N GLU A 17 -14.63 11.06 -4.65
CA GLU A 17 -15.37 11.65 -5.76
C GLU A 17 -15.38 10.81 -7.04
N ARG A 18 -14.56 9.76 -7.07
CA ARG A 18 -14.46 8.89 -8.24
C ARG A 18 -14.27 7.48 -7.75
N ASN A 19 -14.87 6.54 -8.44
CA ASN A 19 -14.65 5.12 -8.15
C ASN A 19 -13.24 4.73 -8.60
N GLU A 20 -12.23 5.36 -8.03
CA GLU A 20 -10.85 5.07 -8.34
C GLU A 20 -10.19 4.35 -7.19
N CYS A 21 -9.43 3.33 -7.53
CA CYS A 21 -8.59 2.63 -6.58
C CYS A 21 -7.19 3.23 -6.70
N THR A 22 -6.60 3.59 -5.57
CA THR A 22 -5.24 4.14 -5.57
C THR A 22 -4.34 3.34 -4.65
N ILE A 23 -3.07 3.27 -5.02
CA ILE A 23 -2.04 2.67 -4.18
C ILE A 23 -0.93 3.70 -4.01
N SER A 24 -0.50 3.90 -2.77
CA SER A 24 0.55 4.85 -2.45
C SER A 24 1.65 4.14 -1.66
N PHE A 25 2.89 4.43 -2.02
CA PHE A 25 4.06 3.89 -1.34
C PHE A 25 4.80 5.01 -0.66
N PHE A 26 5.10 4.84 0.61
CA PHE A 26 5.80 5.85 1.42
C PHE A 26 7.08 5.25 1.96
N ASN A 27 8.18 5.94 1.77
CA ASN A 27 9.42 5.59 2.45
C ASN A 27 10.06 6.88 2.96
N PRO A 28 11.17 6.81 3.72
CA PRO A 28 11.73 8.03 4.32
C PRO A 28 12.14 9.12 3.33
N THR A 29 12.31 8.78 2.06
CA THR A 29 12.83 9.72 1.08
C THR A 29 11.80 10.18 0.05
N ARG A 30 10.71 9.43 -0.17
CA ARG A 30 9.74 9.84 -1.19
C ARG A 30 8.41 9.12 -1.07
N THR A 31 7.41 9.68 -1.73
CA THR A 31 6.06 9.12 -1.84
C THR A 31 5.75 8.92 -3.32
N GLN A 32 5.19 7.76 -3.65
CA GLN A 32 4.71 7.46 -5.00
C GLN A 32 3.25 7.04 -4.93
N ARG A 33 2.45 7.51 -5.87
CA ARG A 33 1.02 7.18 -5.92
C ARG A 33 0.65 6.74 -7.33
N PHE A 34 -0.13 5.68 -7.40
CA PHE A 34 -0.60 5.13 -8.67
C PHE A 34 -2.11 4.91 -8.59
N THR A 35 -2.79 5.14 -9.71
CA THR A 35 -4.20 4.80 -9.85
C THR A 35 -4.30 3.40 -10.45
N ILE A 36 -5.17 2.59 -9.89
CA ILE A 36 -5.39 1.22 -10.32
C ILE A 36 -6.82 1.09 -10.80
N GLN A 37 -7.06 0.29 -11.83
CA GLN A 37 -8.41 -0.01 -12.27
C GLN A 37 -9.16 -0.70 -11.13
N PRO A 38 -10.42 -0.34 -10.87
CA PRO A 38 -11.15 -0.94 -9.74
C PRO A 38 -11.21 -2.45 -9.78
N GLU A 39 -11.30 -3.06 -10.97
CA GLU A 39 -11.35 -4.51 -11.09
C GLU A 39 -9.99 -5.19 -10.86
N ALA A 40 -8.93 -4.42 -10.75
CA ALA A 40 -7.58 -4.96 -10.54
C ALA A 40 -7.12 -4.91 -9.08
N TRP A 41 -7.98 -4.47 -8.15
CA TRP A 41 -7.54 -4.28 -6.77
C TRP A 41 -7.15 -5.59 -6.09
N GLU A 42 -7.84 -6.67 -6.40
CA GLU A 42 -7.51 -7.97 -5.82
C GLU A 42 -6.15 -8.45 -6.29
N GLN A 43 -5.83 -8.22 -7.55
CA GLN A 43 -4.52 -8.56 -8.10
C GLN A 43 -3.44 -7.71 -7.45
N ALA A 44 -3.71 -6.42 -7.23
CA ALA A 44 -2.78 -5.53 -6.55
C ALA A 44 -2.54 -6.00 -5.12
N LEU A 45 -3.60 -6.38 -4.41
CA LEU A 45 -3.49 -6.89 -3.06
C LEU A 45 -2.64 -8.17 -3.01
N ALA A 46 -2.88 -9.09 -3.94
CA ALA A 46 -2.11 -10.32 -4.01
C ALA A 46 -0.63 -10.04 -4.31
N GLN A 47 -0.36 -9.08 -5.19
CA GLN A 47 1.01 -8.71 -5.53
C GLN A 47 1.73 -8.12 -4.32
N LEU A 48 1.04 -7.29 -3.51
CA LEU A 48 1.61 -6.76 -2.28
C LEU A 48 2.04 -7.89 -1.34
N GLY A 49 1.22 -8.92 -1.20
CA GLY A 49 1.59 -10.07 -0.38
C GLY A 49 2.81 -10.80 -0.91
N LEU A 50 2.91 -10.98 -2.24
CA LEU A 50 4.08 -11.60 -2.84
C LEU A 50 5.34 -10.74 -2.62
N ASP A 51 5.19 -9.43 -2.55
CA ASP A 51 6.29 -8.50 -2.31
C ASP A 51 6.59 -8.30 -0.83
N ARG A 52 6.02 -9.16 0.03
CA ARG A 52 6.28 -9.21 1.47
C ARG A 52 5.70 -8.04 2.27
N TRP A 53 4.67 -7.40 1.74
CA TRP A 53 3.95 -6.38 2.49
C TRP A 53 3.02 -7.04 3.50
N GLU A 54 3.00 -6.50 4.72
CA GLU A 54 2.13 -6.97 5.80
C GLU A 54 1.03 -5.97 6.08
N VAL A 55 -0.20 -6.44 6.20
CA VAL A 55 -1.33 -5.58 6.57
C VAL A 55 -1.19 -5.19 8.03
N VAL A 56 -1.24 -3.89 8.32
CA VAL A 56 -1.25 -3.38 9.68
C VAL A 56 -2.61 -2.87 10.11
N SER A 57 -3.43 -2.41 9.18
CA SER A 57 -4.82 -2.05 9.47
C SER A 57 -5.63 -2.07 8.20
N ALA A 58 -6.95 -2.24 8.38
CA ALA A 58 -7.90 -2.21 7.28
C ALA A 58 -9.20 -1.60 7.79
N GLU A 59 -9.58 -0.45 7.26
CA GLU A 59 -10.82 0.24 7.64
C GLU A 59 -11.45 0.89 6.43
N ARG A 60 -12.76 0.65 6.25
CA ARG A 60 -13.57 1.38 5.27
C ARG A 60 -12.98 1.40 3.86
N GLY A 61 -12.47 0.26 3.43
CA GLY A 61 -11.89 0.17 2.09
C GLY A 61 -10.49 0.74 1.96
N VAL A 62 -9.83 1.06 3.07
CA VAL A 62 -8.45 1.52 3.09
C VAL A 62 -7.61 0.50 3.84
N PHE A 63 -6.57 0.01 3.19
CA PHE A 63 -5.65 -0.97 3.76
C PHE A 63 -4.29 -0.34 3.92
N PHE A 64 -3.71 -0.46 5.10
CA PHE A 64 -2.35 0.01 5.37
C PHE A 64 -1.43 -1.18 5.55
N PHE A 65 -0.25 -1.07 4.96
CA PHE A 65 0.76 -2.13 4.94
C PHE A 65 2.10 -1.56 5.41
N LYS A 66 2.92 -2.44 5.91
CA LYS A 66 4.32 -2.11 6.17
C LYS A 66 5.22 -3.20 5.63
N ARG A 67 6.47 -2.83 5.39
CA ARG A 67 7.51 -3.78 4.98
C ARG A 67 8.84 -3.24 5.47
N ALA A 68 9.68 -4.14 5.99
CA ALA A 68 11.02 -3.74 6.41
C ALA A 68 11.85 -3.38 5.18
N LEU A 69 12.58 -2.28 5.27
CA LEU A 69 13.52 -1.90 4.21
C LEU A 69 14.71 -2.86 4.25
N PRO A 70 15.29 -3.19 3.10
CA PRO A 70 16.50 -4.01 3.07
C PRO A 70 17.63 -3.28 3.79
N GLU A 71 18.38 -4.05 4.55
CA GLU A 71 19.55 -3.51 5.26
C GLU A 71 20.75 -3.38 4.33
#